data_ebd1d3d13a2e397bb982bf4cf82f40ea
#
_entry.id   ebd1d3d13a2e397bb982bf4cf82f40ea
#
_cell.length_a   1.000
_cell.length_b   1.000
_cell.length_c   1.000
_cell.angle_alpha   90.00
_cell.angle_beta   90.00
_cell.angle_gamma   90.00
#
_symmetry.space_group_name_H-M   'P 1'
#
loop_
_entity.id
_entity.type
_entity.pdbx_description
1 polymer ?
#
loop_
_entity_poly.entity_id
_entity_poly.type
_entity_poly.pdbx_seq_one_letter_code
_entity_poly.pdbx_strand_id
1 'polypeptide(L)'
;MKMRSSDERIARETAAGLWGTDTLHSLLARNAAATPDREAVVDQPNKAELTGAEARRLTVQELDRVSSACARELASRGITAGDRVVVQLPNTSELIVLYYALSKLGAAMSPTAVQYGAHELSHFKAALAPKALITVTELRGAPLAQQARDALGDTPVWDVTDDLDVYAGMDEDAAGDWADDANAPLTVAWTSGTTGTPKGVPRSHNMWLAQGRLTSYAGEFADGERFLSPFPMINMASLGGFLFPSALHNCTLVLHHPLDIPLYLAQLQDEKINYTLAPPPLLNRLAQQPEMWEQFDYSALRVIGSGSVPLSPAMIDVFESRFGKTIINFYGSNEGIALISTRENSPSPEHRATLFPRLGAEGVNFKSYAEGAIRTRINDPDTGEVISEPGVPGELCVFGPGVFDGYLDHDGEGVFTADGYFRSGDLVEICPEQPTHYRIVGRCKDIINRGGVKLSPSELDGLLEGALGLAEAAVCAYADEDLGEKVCACVVPLEDAEPPTLETVREHLSSKGVARFKLPERLEVFAALPRNPLGKVMRNVLREQVESRG
;
A
#
# COMPACT_ATOMS: atom_id res chain seq x y z
N MET A 1 9.47 -8.26 -21.65
CA MET A 1 8.53 -7.95 -20.55
C MET A 1 8.23 -9.23 -19.78
N LYS A 2 8.71 -9.36 -18.54
CA LYS A 2 8.51 -10.57 -17.72
C LYS A 2 7.26 -10.33 -16.85
N MET A 3 6.13 -10.91 -17.25
CA MET A 3 4.87 -10.75 -16.50
C MET A 3 4.45 -12.01 -15.73
N ARG A 4 5.05 -13.17 -16.01
CA ARG A 4 4.71 -14.47 -15.40
C ARG A 4 5.94 -15.04 -14.69
N SER A 5 5.72 -15.70 -13.56
CA SER A 5 6.74 -16.45 -12.83
C SER A 5 7.34 -17.57 -13.69
N SER A 6 8.59 -17.95 -13.37
CA SER A 6 9.23 -19.10 -14.01
C SER A 6 8.52 -20.40 -13.62
N ASP A 7 8.53 -21.39 -14.51
CA ASP A 7 7.93 -22.70 -14.25
C ASP A 7 8.59 -23.40 -13.04
N GLU A 8 9.88 -23.17 -12.81
CA GLU A 8 10.61 -23.66 -11.63
C GLU A 8 10.04 -23.06 -10.32
N ARG A 9 9.78 -21.75 -10.31
CA ARG A 9 9.17 -21.09 -9.14
C ARG A 9 7.74 -21.59 -8.92
N ILE A 10 6.94 -21.67 -9.98
CA ILE A 10 5.56 -22.17 -9.92
C ILE A 10 5.55 -23.58 -9.32
N ALA A 11 6.38 -24.48 -9.83
CA ALA A 11 6.48 -25.85 -9.34
C ALA A 11 6.91 -25.90 -7.85
N ARG A 12 7.88 -25.09 -7.46
CA ARG A 12 8.37 -25.02 -6.06
C ARG A 12 7.27 -24.54 -5.10
N GLU A 13 6.61 -23.40 -5.41
CA GLU A 13 5.60 -22.83 -4.53
C GLU A 13 4.34 -23.70 -4.47
N THR A 14 3.99 -24.37 -5.58
CA THR A 14 2.86 -25.31 -5.63
C THR A 14 3.16 -26.58 -4.82
N ALA A 15 4.36 -27.15 -4.95
CA ALA A 15 4.77 -28.33 -4.17
C ALA A 15 4.81 -28.02 -2.66
N ALA A 16 5.10 -26.77 -2.27
CA ALA A 16 5.06 -26.31 -0.89
C ALA A 16 3.63 -26.00 -0.39
N GLY A 17 2.60 -26.10 -1.25
CA GLY A 17 1.22 -25.77 -0.89
C GLY A 17 0.95 -24.28 -0.69
N LEU A 18 1.86 -23.42 -1.12
CA LEU A 18 1.74 -21.96 -0.97
C LEU A 18 1.00 -21.32 -2.14
N TRP A 19 1.15 -21.88 -3.34
CA TRP A 19 0.43 -21.54 -4.54
C TRP A 19 -0.52 -22.67 -4.93
N GLY A 20 -1.64 -22.31 -5.56
CA GLY A 20 -2.67 -23.24 -5.99
C GLY A 20 -3.29 -22.86 -7.31
N THR A 21 -4.51 -23.32 -7.53
CA THR A 21 -5.30 -23.08 -8.75
C THR A 21 -6.38 -22.02 -8.57
N ASP A 22 -6.57 -21.50 -7.34
CA ASP A 22 -7.59 -20.48 -7.10
C ASP A 22 -7.24 -19.17 -7.82
N THR A 23 -8.21 -18.63 -8.53
CA THR A 23 -8.20 -17.28 -9.09
C THR A 23 -9.10 -16.35 -8.27
N LEU A 24 -9.01 -15.05 -8.44
CA LEU A 24 -9.90 -14.11 -7.74
C LEU A 24 -11.37 -14.44 -8.04
N HIS A 25 -11.72 -14.65 -9.31
CA HIS A 25 -13.10 -14.96 -9.71
C HIS A 25 -13.56 -16.39 -9.31
N SER A 26 -12.65 -17.38 -9.23
CA SER A 26 -13.05 -18.72 -8.75
C SER A 26 -13.45 -18.72 -7.29
N LEU A 27 -12.80 -17.87 -6.47
CA LEU A 27 -13.23 -17.61 -5.09
C LEU A 27 -14.63 -16.99 -5.04
N LEU A 28 -14.91 -16.01 -5.90
CA LEU A 28 -16.24 -15.39 -6.00
C LEU A 28 -17.31 -16.42 -6.37
N ALA A 29 -17.08 -17.24 -7.39
CA ALA A 29 -18.01 -18.28 -7.82
C ALA A 29 -18.29 -19.30 -6.70
N ARG A 30 -17.26 -19.71 -5.94
CA ARG A 30 -17.40 -20.58 -4.79
C ARG A 30 -18.23 -19.91 -3.68
N ASN A 31 -17.99 -18.63 -3.40
CA ASN A 31 -18.73 -17.87 -2.41
C ASN A 31 -20.21 -17.66 -2.83
N ALA A 32 -20.46 -17.39 -4.12
CA ALA A 32 -21.80 -17.26 -4.68
C ALA A 32 -22.62 -18.56 -4.58
N ALA A 33 -21.98 -19.70 -4.79
CA ALA A 33 -22.61 -21.00 -4.61
C ALA A 33 -22.93 -21.30 -3.12
N ALA A 34 -22.10 -20.83 -2.18
CA ALA A 34 -22.26 -21.09 -0.76
C ALA A 34 -23.24 -20.14 -0.07
N THR A 35 -23.19 -18.85 -0.39
CA THR A 35 -23.98 -17.79 0.30
C THR A 35 -24.40 -16.70 -0.70
N PRO A 36 -25.27 -16.99 -1.66
CA PRO A 36 -25.62 -16.09 -2.76
C PRO A 36 -26.13 -14.72 -2.31
N ASP A 37 -26.93 -14.69 -1.24
CA ASP A 37 -27.62 -13.49 -0.75
C ASP A 37 -26.76 -12.64 0.20
N ARG A 38 -25.52 -13.07 0.53
CA ARG A 38 -24.63 -12.27 1.39
C ARG A 38 -24.17 -11.02 0.63
N GLU A 39 -24.13 -9.88 1.30
CA GLU A 39 -23.53 -8.67 0.73
C GLU A 39 -22.03 -8.88 0.46
N ALA A 40 -21.58 -8.59 -0.75
CA ALA A 40 -20.18 -8.65 -1.16
C ALA A 40 -19.54 -7.27 -1.18
N VAL A 41 -20.25 -6.28 -1.74
CA VAL A 41 -19.74 -4.93 -1.98
C VAL A 41 -20.80 -3.89 -1.63
N VAL A 42 -20.38 -2.85 -0.93
CA VAL A 42 -21.23 -1.71 -0.55
C VAL A 42 -20.53 -0.42 -0.92
N ASP A 43 -21.14 0.41 -1.77
CA ASP A 43 -20.64 1.74 -2.11
C ASP A 43 -20.77 2.71 -0.94
N GLN A 44 -19.91 3.73 -0.91
CA GLN A 44 -20.09 4.85 0.01
C GLN A 44 -21.37 5.65 -0.30
N PRO A 45 -22.07 6.16 0.73
CA PRO A 45 -23.40 6.75 0.53
C PRO A 45 -23.39 8.02 -0.34
N ASN A 46 -22.29 8.77 -0.40
CA ASN A 46 -22.15 9.98 -1.21
C ASN A 46 -21.57 9.74 -2.62
N LYS A 47 -21.65 8.52 -3.15
CA LYS A 47 -21.12 8.17 -4.48
C LYS A 47 -21.67 9.07 -5.59
N ALA A 48 -22.96 9.41 -5.53
CA ALA A 48 -23.61 10.29 -6.53
C ALA A 48 -22.97 11.68 -6.60
N GLU A 49 -22.50 12.22 -5.46
CA GLU A 49 -21.79 13.49 -5.41
C GLU A 49 -20.38 13.41 -6.01
N LEU A 50 -19.80 12.21 -6.05
CA LEU A 50 -18.45 11.98 -6.54
C LEU A 50 -18.40 11.72 -8.05
N THR A 51 -19.29 10.87 -8.54
CA THR A 51 -19.24 10.31 -9.90
C THR A 51 -20.53 10.50 -10.68
N GLY A 52 -21.58 11.07 -10.09
CA GLY A 52 -22.92 11.15 -10.68
C GLY A 52 -23.71 9.84 -10.66
N ALA A 53 -23.09 8.73 -10.28
CA ALA A 53 -23.74 7.40 -10.26
C ALA A 53 -24.29 7.06 -8.86
N GLU A 54 -25.45 6.40 -8.82
CA GLU A 54 -26.07 5.96 -7.57
C GLU A 54 -25.23 4.93 -6.82
N ALA A 55 -25.23 5.03 -5.49
CA ALA A 55 -24.60 4.04 -4.62
C ALA A 55 -25.32 2.69 -4.69
N ARG A 56 -24.56 1.60 -4.76
CA ARG A 56 -25.09 0.25 -4.85
C ARG A 56 -24.63 -0.63 -3.69
N ARG A 57 -25.43 -1.64 -3.44
CA ARG A 57 -25.11 -2.78 -2.58
C ARG A 57 -25.27 -4.02 -3.45
N LEU A 58 -24.23 -4.82 -3.58
CA LEU A 58 -24.25 -6.05 -4.38
C LEU A 58 -24.09 -7.25 -3.47
N THR A 59 -24.94 -8.24 -3.66
CA THR A 59 -24.75 -9.57 -3.09
C THR A 59 -23.62 -10.30 -3.80
N VAL A 60 -23.13 -11.38 -3.22
CA VAL A 60 -22.08 -12.23 -3.81
C VAL A 60 -22.55 -12.79 -5.17
N GLN A 61 -23.82 -13.19 -5.27
CA GLN A 61 -24.39 -13.68 -6.52
C GLN A 61 -24.52 -12.57 -7.59
N GLU A 62 -24.99 -11.39 -7.19
CA GLU A 62 -25.08 -10.24 -8.10
C GLU A 62 -23.70 -9.84 -8.61
N LEU A 63 -22.69 -9.77 -7.72
CA LEU A 63 -21.31 -9.45 -8.12
C LEU A 63 -20.77 -10.49 -9.12
N ASP A 64 -21.04 -11.77 -8.93
CA ASP A 64 -20.62 -12.81 -9.85
C ASP A 64 -21.29 -12.68 -11.22
N ARG A 65 -22.60 -12.41 -11.27
CA ARG A 65 -23.38 -12.19 -12.49
C ARG A 65 -22.92 -10.95 -13.25
N VAL A 66 -22.86 -9.79 -12.58
CA VAL A 66 -22.48 -8.53 -13.25
C VAL A 66 -21.03 -8.57 -13.71
N SER A 67 -20.11 -9.18 -12.96
CA SER A 67 -18.72 -9.32 -13.41
C SER A 67 -18.58 -10.29 -14.58
N SER A 68 -19.45 -11.31 -14.69
CA SER A 68 -19.50 -12.20 -15.85
C SER A 68 -20.04 -11.51 -17.09
N ALA A 69 -21.12 -10.74 -16.95
CA ALA A 69 -21.68 -9.94 -18.05
C ALA A 69 -20.69 -8.87 -18.52
N CYS A 70 -20.06 -8.16 -17.59
CA CYS A 70 -19.01 -7.18 -17.89
C CYS A 70 -17.81 -7.83 -18.60
N ALA A 71 -17.40 -9.05 -18.21
CA ALA A 71 -16.34 -9.79 -18.90
C ALA A 71 -16.73 -10.09 -20.35
N ARG A 72 -17.97 -10.55 -20.61
CA ARG A 72 -18.49 -10.78 -21.98
C ARG A 72 -18.49 -9.49 -22.81
N GLU A 73 -18.91 -8.37 -22.22
CA GLU A 73 -18.92 -7.07 -22.88
C GLU A 73 -17.49 -6.61 -23.21
N LEU A 74 -16.54 -6.71 -22.28
CA LEU A 74 -15.13 -6.40 -22.53
C LEU A 74 -14.53 -7.31 -23.62
N ALA A 75 -14.88 -8.60 -23.63
CA ALA A 75 -14.48 -9.53 -24.69
C ALA A 75 -15.04 -9.12 -26.05
N SER A 76 -16.32 -8.69 -26.13
CA SER A 76 -16.93 -8.18 -27.37
C SER A 76 -16.23 -6.94 -27.93
N ARG A 77 -15.62 -6.12 -27.03
CA ARG A 77 -14.77 -4.96 -27.37
C ARG A 77 -13.32 -5.33 -27.69
N GLY A 78 -12.99 -6.63 -27.70
CA GLY A 78 -11.69 -7.17 -28.09
C GLY A 78 -10.67 -7.29 -26.97
N ILE A 79 -11.07 -7.30 -25.71
CA ILE A 79 -10.20 -7.67 -24.58
C ILE A 79 -10.10 -9.19 -24.51
N THR A 80 -8.88 -9.70 -24.47
CA THR A 80 -8.57 -11.14 -24.42
C THR A 80 -7.53 -11.45 -23.33
N ALA A 81 -7.32 -12.73 -23.06
CA ALA A 81 -6.31 -13.17 -22.11
C ALA A 81 -4.92 -12.61 -22.44
N GLY A 82 -4.22 -12.12 -21.43
CA GLY A 82 -2.90 -11.49 -21.57
C GLY A 82 -2.93 -10.01 -21.99
N ASP A 83 -4.09 -9.45 -22.36
CA ASP A 83 -4.21 -8.00 -22.58
C ASP A 83 -4.04 -7.23 -21.28
N ARG A 84 -3.70 -5.96 -21.39
CA ARG A 84 -3.51 -5.03 -20.26
C ARG A 84 -4.51 -3.90 -20.38
N VAL A 85 -5.22 -3.64 -19.28
CA VAL A 85 -6.23 -2.59 -19.21
C VAL A 85 -5.88 -1.65 -18.07
N VAL A 86 -5.69 -0.37 -18.37
CA VAL A 86 -5.52 0.67 -17.33
C VAL A 86 -6.89 1.00 -16.76
N VAL A 87 -7.00 1.05 -15.43
CA VAL A 87 -8.25 1.40 -14.75
C VAL A 87 -8.01 2.53 -13.76
N GLN A 88 -8.67 3.66 -13.99
CA GLN A 88 -8.55 4.87 -13.18
C GLN A 88 -9.90 5.22 -12.57
N LEU A 89 -10.25 4.52 -11.49
CA LEU A 89 -11.53 4.66 -10.80
C LEU A 89 -11.34 4.94 -9.30
N PRO A 90 -12.24 5.71 -8.66
CA PRO A 90 -12.32 5.71 -7.20
C PRO A 90 -12.76 4.34 -6.68
N ASN A 91 -12.71 4.14 -5.34
CA ASN A 91 -13.24 2.91 -4.75
C ASN A 91 -14.76 2.88 -4.88
N THR A 92 -15.25 2.34 -5.96
CA THR A 92 -16.68 2.12 -6.23
C THR A 92 -16.92 0.68 -6.64
N SER A 93 -18.17 0.25 -6.61
CA SER A 93 -18.55 -1.11 -7.01
C SER A 93 -18.16 -1.43 -8.45
N GLU A 94 -18.10 -0.44 -9.35
CA GLU A 94 -17.61 -0.60 -10.72
C GLU A 94 -16.13 -1.07 -10.75
N LEU A 95 -15.28 -0.48 -9.89
CA LEU A 95 -13.89 -0.91 -9.77
C LEU A 95 -13.79 -2.38 -9.35
N ILE A 96 -14.62 -2.80 -8.40
CA ILE A 96 -14.63 -4.19 -7.93
C ILE A 96 -15.16 -5.13 -9.02
N VAL A 97 -16.24 -4.76 -9.72
CA VAL A 97 -16.74 -5.53 -10.87
C VAL A 97 -15.65 -5.74 -11.91
N LEU A 98 -14.87 -4.69 -12.23
CA LEU A 98 -13.79 -4.77 -13.22
C LEU A 98 -12.63 -5.67 -12.75
N TYR A 99 -12.29 -5.70 -11.45
CA TYR A 99 -11.30 -6.67 -10.94
C TYR A 99 -11.71 -8.11 -11.24
N TYR A 100 -12.97 -8.44 -10.98
CA TYR A 100 -13.49 -9.78 -11.25
C TYR A 100 -13.68 -10.05 -12.75
N ALA A 101 -14.15 -9.08 -13.52
CA ALA A 101 -14.36 -9.23 -14.97
C ALA A 101 -13.04 -9.45 -15.72
N LEU A 102 -12.01 -8.66 -15.44
CA LEU A 102 -10.68 -8.83 -16.03
C LEU A 102 -10.01 -10.12 -15.56
N SER A 103 -10.22 -10.51 -14.30
CA SER A 103 -9.81 -11.81 -13.77
C SER A 103 -10.42 -12.97 -14.56
N LYS A 104 -11.72 -12.91 -14.88
CA LYS A 104 -12.43 -13.91 -15.71
C LYS A 104 -11.87 -14.02 -17.12
N LEU A 105 -11.46 -12.90 -17.70
CA LEU A 105 -10.85 -12.87 -19.04
C LEU A 105 -9.38 -13.29 -19.05
N GLY A 106 -8.71 -13.40 -17.91
CA GLY A 106 -7.26 -13.58 -17.86
C GLY A 106 -6.47 -12.36 -18.35
N ALA A 107 -7.09 -11.17 -18.30
CA ALA A 107 -6.48 -9.90 -18.66
C ALA A 107 -5.91 -9.20 -17.41
N ALA A 108 -4.75 -8.55 -17.56
CA ALA A 108 -4.12 -7.85 -16.45
C ALA A 108 -4.67 -6.43 -16.28
N MET A 109 -5.16 -6.13 -15.08
CA MET A 109 -5.56 -4.78 -14.70
C MET A 109 -4.36 -3.95 -14.28
N SER A 110 -4.23 -2.74 -14.77
CA SER A 110 -3.30 -1.75 -14.22
C SER A 110 -4.10 -0.68 -13.47
N PRO A 111 -4.35 -0.87 -12.16
CA PRO A 111 -5.10 0.09 -11.38
C PRO A 111 -4.23 1.32 -11.10
N THR A 112 -4.78 2.51 -11.32
CA THR A 112 -4.05 3.77 -11.18
C THR A 112 -4.80 4.76 -10.29
N ALA A 113 -4.04 5.66 -9.65
CA ALA A 113 -4.64 6.70 -8.82
C ALA A 113 -5.45 7.68 -9.67
N VAL A 114 -6.62 8.08 -9.17
CA VAL A 114 -7.50 9.07 -9.84
C VAL A 114 -6.86 10.46 -9.93
N GLN A 115 -5.82 10.73 -9.16
CA GLN A 115 -5.05 11.98 -9.16
C GLN A 115 -3.98 12.03 -10.26
N TYR A 116 -3.68 10.90 -10.92
CA TYR A 116 -2.70 10.88 -12.01
C TYR A 116 -3.24 11.59 -13.24
N GLY A 117 -2.41 12.49 -13.79
CA GLY A 117 -2.72 13.29 -14.95
C GLY A 117 -2.08 12.76 -16.24
N ALA A 118 -2.03 13.61 -17.26
CA ALA A 118 -1.53 13.26 -18.59
C ALA A 118 -0.09 12.74 -18.59
N HIS A 119 0.75 13.23 -17.68
CA HIS A 119 2.16 12.80 -17.59
C HIS A 119 2.26 11.31 -17.22
N GLU A 120 1.61 10.90 -16.13
CA GLU A 120 1.64 9.52 -15.65
C GLU A 120 0.89 8.59 -16.61
N LEU A 121 -0.27 9.01 -17.15
CA LEU A 121 -1.02 8.21 -18.12
C LEU A 121 -0.23 7.96 -19.41
N SER A 122 0.54 8.94 -19.89
CA SER A 122 1.43 8.79 -21.03
C SER A 122 2.57 7.79 -20.74
N HIS A 123 3.11 7.83 -19.52
CA HIS A 123 4.11 6.85 -19.07
C HIS A 123 3.52 5.43 -19.04
N PHE A 124 2.31 5.25 -18.48
CA PHE A 124 1.65 3.94 -18.44
C PHE A 124 1.32 3.43 -19.84
N LYS A 125 0.91 4.31 -20.76
CA LYS A 125 0.72 3.96 -22.18
C LYS A 125 2.01 3.40 -22.77
N ALA A 126 3.13 4.09 -22.59
CA ALA A 126 4.42 3.67 -23.13
C ALA A 126 4.89 2.33 -22.54
N ALA A 127 4.77 2.16 -21.21
CA ALA A 127 5.25 0.97 -20.51
C ALA A 127 4.37 -0.27 -20.73
N LEU A 128 3.03 -0.10 -20.79
CA LEU A 128 2.08 -1.22 -20.86
C LEU A 128 1.60 -1.53 -22.26
N ALA A 129 1.59 -0.55 -23.18
CA ALA A 129 0.83 -0.63 -24.44
C ALA A 129 -0.60 -1.16 -24.18
N PRO A 130 -1.41 -0.47 -23.34
CA PRO A 130 -2.69 -0.99 -22.89
C PRO A 130 -3.69 -1.08 -24.03
N LYS A 131 -4.55 -2.10 -23.98
CA LYS A 131 -5.63 -2.29 -24.96
C LYS A 131 -6.73 -1.23 -24.82
N ALA A 132 -6.96 -0.78 -23.59
CA ALA A 132 -7.91 0.29 -23.26
C ALA A 132 -7.55 0.94 -21.90
N LEU A 133 -8.14 2.12 -21.65
CA LEU A 133 -8.26 2.70 -20.32
C LEU A 133 -9.75 2.78 -19.96
N ILE A 134 -10.09 2.40 -18.72
CA ILE A 134 -11.46 2.51 -18.17
C ILE A 134 -11.44 3.52 -17.02
N THR A 135 -12.38 4.48 -17.03
CA THR A 135 -12.47 5.54 -16.03
C THR A 135 -13.93 5.97 -15.79
N VAL A 136 -14.15 7.05 -15.05
CA VAL A 136 -15.45 7.77 -14.94
C VAL A 136 -15.43 9.01 -15.81
N THR A 137 -16.60 9.48 -16.23
CA THR A 137 -16.73 10.73 -16.98
C THR A 137 -16.12 11.87 -16.16
N GLU A 138 -16.57 12.02 -14.92
CA GLU A 138 -16.11 13.04 -13.98
C GLU A 138 -15.92 12.49 -12.57
N LEU A 139 -14.98 13.07 -11.82
CA LEU A 139 -14.81 12.84 -10.39
C LEU A 139 -14.76 14.19 -9.67
N ARG A 140 -15.77 14.51 -8.87
CA ARG A 140 -15.90 15.82 -8.19
C ARG A 140 -15.74 17.00 -9.17
N GLY A 141 -16.30 16.91 -10.38
CA GLY A 141 -16.20 17.92 -11.43
C GLY A 141 -14.88 17.89 -12.23
N ALA A 142 -13.91 17.04 -11.90
CA ALA A 142 -12.72 16.85 -12.73
C ALA A 142 -13.03 15.90 -13.90
N PRO A 143 -12.84 16.29 -15.18
CA PRO A 143 -13.24 15.51 -16.35
C PRO A 143 -12.22 14.42 -16.68
N LEU A 144 -12.19 13.31 -15.91
CA LEU A 144 -11.18 12.27 -16.01
C LEU A 144 -11.18 11.58 -17.38
N ALA A 145 -12.34 11.26 -17.94
CA ALA A 145 -12.43 10.61 -19.25
C ALA A 145 -11.84 11.49 -20.36
N GLN A 146 -12.12 12.81 -20.34
CA GLN A 146 -11.53 13.72 -21.32
C GLN A 146 -10.01 13.84 -21.16
N GLN A 147 -9.53 13.99 -19.95
CA GLN A 147 -8.09 14.03 -19.66
C GLN A 147 -7.37 12.76 -20.12
N ALA A 148 -7.99 11.60 -19.92
CA ALA A 148 -7.45 10.32 -20.39
C ALA A 148 -7.43 10.21 -21.92
N ARG A 149 -8.50 10.64 -22.62
CA ARG A 149 -8.56 10.70 -24.10
C ARG A 149 -7.45 11.59 -24.66
N ASP A 150 -7.26 12.75 -24.07
CA ASP A 150 -6.22 13.70 -24.50
C ASP A 150 -4.80 13.15 -24.29
N ALA A 151 -4.58 12.43 -23.18
CA ALA A 151 -3.27 11.85 -22.87
C ALA A 151 -2.94 10.60 -23.69
N LEU A 152 -3.95 9.77 -24.02
CA LEU A 152 -3.71 8.46 -24.60
C LEU A 152 -3.92 8.40 -26.13
N GLY A 153 -4.50 9.45 -26.74
CA GLY A 153 -4.68 9.53 -28.19
C GLY A 153 -5.45 8.31 -28.75
N ASP A 154 -4.79 7.47 -29.55
CA ASP A 154 -5.45 6.34 -30.23
C ASP A 154 -5.84 5.17 -29.31
N THR A 155 -5.43 5.14 -28.04
CA THR A 155 -5.84 4.09 -27.11
C THR A 155 -7.30 4.32 -26.71
N PRO A 156 -8.19 3.33 -26.86
CA PRO A 156 -9.59 3.45 -26.45
C PRO A 156 -9.73 3.85 -24.97
N VAL A 157 -10.59 4.82 -24.69
CA VAL A 157 -10.96 5.23 -23.34
C VAL A 157 -12.46 5.03 -23.19
N TRP A 158 -12.84 4.12 -22.30
CA TRP A 158 -14.24 3.83 -21.97
C TRP A 158 -14.54 4.38 -20.59
N ASP A 159 -15.64 5.09 -20.45
CA ASP A 159 -16.12 5.49 -19.15
C ASP A 159 -17.30 4.63 -18.68
N VAL A 160 -17.30 4.33 -17.38
CA VAL A 160 -18.31 3.44 -16.78
C VAL A 160 -19.66 4.14 -16.55
N THR A 161 -19.77 5.41 -16.91
CA THR A 161 -20.99 6.20 -16.79
C THR A 161 -21.81 6.14 -18.09
N ASP A 162 -21.14 6.41 -19.23
CA ASP A 162 -21.80 6.63 -20.51
C ASP A 162 -21.46 5.55 -21.56
N ASP A 163 -20.24 4.95 -21.51
CA ASP A 163 -19.75 4.04 -22.56
C ASP A 163 -19.86 2.56 -22.16
N LEU A 164 -19.64 2.22 -20.89
CA LEU A 164 -19.54 0.85 -20.40
C LEU A 164 -20.44 0.65 -19.17
N ASP A 165 -21.67 0.21 -19.40
CA ASP A 165 -22.54 -0.21 -18.29
C ASP A 165 -22.04 -1.52 -17.69
N VAL A 166 -21.26 -1.40 -16.60
CA VAL A 166 -20.71 -2.57 -15.88
C VAL A 166 -21.77 -3.41 -15.17
N TYR A 167 -23.00 -2.91 -15.05
CA TYR A 167 -24.13 -3.61 -14.43
C TYR A 167 -25.12 -4.19 -15.43
N ALA A 168 -24.89 -3.99 -16.73
CA ALA A 168 -25.66 -4.67 -17.76
C ALA A 168 -25.58 -6.20 -17.52
N GLY A 169 -26.70 -6.89 -17.63
CA GLY A 169 -26.74 -8.36 -17.44
C GLY A 169 -26.75 -8.84 -15.97
N MET A 170 -27.16 -8.01 -15.04
CA MET A 170 -27.34 -8.40 -13.62
C MET A 170 -28.24 -9.64 -13.45
N ASP A 171 -29.20 -9.84 -14.35
CA ASP A 171 -30.12 -10.98 -14.36
C ASP A 171 -29.60 -12.17 -15.20
N GLU A 172 -28.44 -12.04 -15.84
CA GLU A 172 -27.86 -13.09 -16.66
C GLU A 172 -27.15 -14.17 -15.85
N ASP A 173 -26.93 -15.34 -16.47
CA ASP A 173 -26.13 -16.40 -15.86
C ASP A 173 -24.66 -15.99 -15.73
N ALA A 174 -24.05 -16.29 -14.59
CA ALA A 174 -22.64 -16.10 -14.36
C ALA A 174 -21.74 -17.12 -15.07
N ALA A 175 -22.32 -18.21 -15.59
CA ALA A 175 -21.57 -19.26 -16.26
C ALA A 175 -20.82 -18.76 -17.50
N GLY A 176 -19.62 -19.27 -17.70
CA GLY A 176 -18.75 -18.95 -18.82
C GLY A 176 -17.49 -19.81 -18.81
N ASP A 177 -16.78 -19.80 -19.94
CA ASP A 177 -15.46 -20.42 -20.07
C ASP A 177 -14.40 -19.38 -19.65
N TRP A 178 -14.18 -19.30 -18.32
CA TRP A 178 -13.30 -18.30 -17.73
C TRP A 178 -11.86 -18.80 -17.64
N ALA A 179 -10.90 -17.87 -17.68
CA ALA A 179 -9.49 -18.18 -17.54
C ALA A 179 -9.20 -18.82 -16.16
N ASP A 180 -8.41 -19.90 -16.13
CA ASP A 180 -8.14 -20.70 -14.92
C ASP A 180 -6.68 -20.68 -14.45
N ASP A 181 -5.79 -19.90 -15.12
CA ASP A 181 -4.37 -19.81 -14.75
C ASP A 181 -4.15 -18.86 -13.56
N ALA A 182 -4.06 -19.42 -12.36
CA ALA A 182 -3.75 -18.67 -11.15
C ALA A 182 -2.34 -18.03 -11.15
N ASN A 183 -1.46 -18.41 -12.07
CA ASN A 183 -0.14 -17.84 -12.26
C ASN A 183 -0.12 -16.73 -13.32
N ALA A 184 -1.23 -16.50 -14.04
CA ALA A 184 -1.38 -15.37 -14.93
C ALA A 184 -1.32 -14.04 -14.14
N PRO A 185 -0.74 -12.98 -14.72
CA PRO A 185 -0.77 -11.65 -14.10
C PRO A 185 -2.21 -11.15 -13.96
N LEU A 186 -2.61 -10.82 -12.74
CA LEU A 186 -3.89 -10.18 -12.47
C LEU A 186 -3.76 -8.66 -12.48
N THR A 187 -2.67 -8.15 -11.90
CA THR A 187 -2.45 -6.71 -11.81
C THR A 187 -1.04 -6.30 -12.21
N VAL A 188 -0.92 -5.05 -12.68
CA VAL A 188 0.33 -4.30 -12.73
C VAL A 188 0.13 -3.05 -11.88
N ALA A 189 0.55 -3.10 -10.63
CA ALA A 189 0.51 -1.94 -9.71
C ALA A 189 1.74 -1.04 -9.93
N TRP A 190 1.62 0.25 -9.61
CA TRP A 190 2.71 1.21 -9.80
C TRP A 190 3.33 1.61 -8.47
N THR A 191 4.66 1.64 -8.43
CA THR A 191 5.40 2.18 -7.29
C THR A 191 5.74 3.65 -7.55
N SER A 192 5.71 4.45 -6.51
CA SER A 192 6.25 5.82 -6.56
C SER A 192 7.77 5.78 -6.51
N GLY A 193 8.43 5.24 -7.55
CA GLY A 193 9.88 5.05 -7.55
C GLY A 193 10.65 6.25 -6.96
N THR A 194 11.67 5.98 -6.16
CA THR A 194 12.58 7.01 -5.60
C THR A 194 13.34 7.79 -6.70
N THR A 195 13.24 7.33 -7.95
CA THR A 195 13.79 7.97 -9.15
C THR A 195 12.80 8.90 -9.85
N GLY A 196 11.59 9.11 -9.29
CA GLY A 196 10.55 9.97 -9.86
C GLY A 196 9.65 9.27 -10.89
N THR A 197 10.12 8.25 -11.60
CA THR A 197 9.33 7.51 -12.59
C THR A 197 8.70 6.28 -11.95
N PRO A 198 7.36 6.11 -12.01
CA PRO A 198 6.69 4.93 -11.48
C PRO A 198 7.15 3.65 -12.17
N LYS A 199 7.40 2.59 -11.38
CA LYS A 199 7.76 1.27 -11.91
C LYS A 199 6.57 0.33 -11.82
N GLY A 200 6.29 -0.40 -12.91
CA GLY A 200 5.22 -1.39 -12.96
C GLY A 200 5.61 -2.68 -12.23
N VAL A 201 4.75 -3.14 -11.35
CA VAL A 201 4.91 -4.37 -10.54
C VAL A 201 3.84 -5.38 -10.95
N PRO A 202 4.16 -6.36 -11.83
CA PRO A 202 3.24 -7.44 -12.18
C PRO A 202 3.05 -8.38 -10.99
N ARG A 203 1.80 -8.79 -10.74
CA ARG A 203 1.45 -9.76 -9.69
C ARG A 203 0.38 -10.73 -10.16
N SER A 204 0.60 -12.01 -9.94
CA SER A 204 -0.37 -13.08 -10.22
C SER A 204 -1.42 -13.20 -9.13
N HIS A 205 -2.48 -13.98 -9.40
CA HIS A 205 -3.45 -14.38 -8.38
C HIS A 205 -2.77 -15.03 -7.17
N ASN A 206 -1.87 -15.97 -7.41
CA ASN A 206 -1.16 -16.67 -6.35
C ASN A 206 -0.33 -15.75 -5.45
N MET A 207 0.36 -14.75 -6.02
CA MET A 207 1.09 -13.76 -5.23
C MET A 207 0.16 -12.91 -4.36
N TRP A 208 -1.00 -12.53 -4.88
CA TRP A 208 -2.00 -11.78 -4.13
C TRP A 208 -2.67 -12.64 -3.06
N LEU A 209 -3.00 -13.90 -3.38
CA LEU A 209 -3.59 -14.84 -2.42
C LEU A 209 -2.64 -15.14 -1.25
N ALA A 210 -1.33 -15.31 -1.53
CA ALA A 210 -0.34 -15.45 -0.47
C ALA A 210 -0.33 -14.23 0.47
N GLN A 211 -0.42 -13.03 -0.10
CA GLN A 211 -0.51 -11.79 0.68
C GLN A 211 -1.83 -11.69 1.45
N GLY A 212 -2.95 -11.99 0.81
CA GLY A 212 -4.27 -11.98 1.46
C GLY A 212 -4.33 -12.94 2.65
N ARG A 213 -3.76 -14.14 2.53
CA ARG A 213 -3.68 -15.12 3.63
C ARG A 213 -2.80 -14.63 4.78
N LEU A 214 -1.68 -13.95 4.49
CA LEU A 214 -0.82 -13.37 5.52
C LEU A 214 -1.55 -12.28 6.31
N THR A 215 -2.27 -11.40 5.61
CA THR A 215 -3.08 -10.35 6.25
C THR A 215 -4.24 -10.96 7.05
N SER A 216 -4.91 -11.98 6.51
CA SER A 216 -5.99 -12.69 7.19
C SER A 216 -5.53 -13.33 8.50
N TYR A 217 -4.36 -13.95 8.48
CA TYR A 217 -3.75 -14.51 9.69
C TYR A 217 -3.47 -13.42 10.73
N ALA A 218 -2.84 -12.33 10.31
CA ALA A 218 -2.49 -11.21 11.21
C ALA A 218 -3.72 -10.51 11.80
N GLY A 219 -4.81 -10.39 11.03
CA GLY A 219 -6.07 -9.79 11.46
C GLY A 219 -7.04 -10.75 12.13
N GLU A 220 -6.70 -12.04 12.19
CA GLU A 220 -7.57 -13.10 12.69
C GLU A 220 -8.98 -13.03 12.06
N PHE A 221 -9.03 -12.89 10.72
CA PHE A 221 -10.27 -12.64 10.02
C PHE A 221 -11.17 -13.87 10.01
N ALA A 222 -12.46 -13.64 10.28
CA ALA A 222 -13.50 -14.66 10.24
C ALA A 222 -14.38 -14.50 8.99
N ASP A 223 -15.02 -15.60 8.59
CA ASP A 223 -15.94 -15.59 7.45
C ASP A 223 -17.12 -14.65 7.69
N GLY A 224 -17.42 -13.83 6.69
CA GLY A 224 -18.58 -12.94 6.70
C GLY A 224 -18.40 -11.64 7.47
N GLU A 225 -17.19 -11.30 7.90
CA GLU A 225 -16.89 -9.99 8.47
C GLU A 225 -17.09 -8.85 7.45
N ARG A 226 -17.13 -7.64 7.94
CA ARG A 226 -17.29 -6.42 7.14
C ARG A 226 -16.02 -5.57 7.22
N PHE A 227 -15.44 -5.29 6.07
CA PHE A 227 -14.18 -4.55 5.93
C PHE A 227 -14.43 -3.19 5.28
N LEU A 228 -13.81 -2.13 5.78
CA LEU A 228 -13.86 -0.81 5.18
C LEU A 228 -12.45 -0.33 4.83
N SER A 229 -12.20 -0.09 3.52
CA SER A 229 -10.94 0.46 3.02
C SER A 229 -11.07 1.92 2.64
N PRO A 230 -10.42 2.86 3.36
CA PRO A 230 -10.40 4.27 2.99
C PRO A 230 -9.26 4.64 2.03
N PHE A 231 -8.40 3.68 1.69
CA PHE A 231 -7.29 3.88 0.77
C PHE A 231 -7.66 3.45 -0.66
N PRO A 232 -7.08 4.10 -1.69
CA PRO A 232 -7.31 3.68 -3.08
C PRO A 232 -7.00 2.19 -3.28
N MET A 233 -7.92 1.47 -3.93
CA MET A 233 -7.77 0.02 -4.17
C MET A 233 -6.88 -0.25 -5.38
N ILE A 234 -5.63 0.22 -5.30
CA ILE A 234 -4.65 0.16 -6.39
C ILE A 234 -3.30 -0.43 -5.99
N ASN A 235 -3.12 -0.78 -4.71
CA ASN A 235 -1.80 -1.13 -4.16
C ASN A 235 -1.90 -2.24 -3.10
N MET A 236 -0.73 -2.61 -2.54
CA MET A 236 -0.60 -3.66 -1.53
C MET A 236 -1.53 -3.47 -0.33
N ALA A 237 -1.66 -2.25 0.19
CA ALA A 237 -2.45 -1.98 1.38
C ALA A 237 -3.93 -2.33 1.18
N SER A 238 -4.48 -2.02 -0.01
CA SER A 238 -5.90 -2.25 -0.28
C SER A 238 -6.18 -3.59 -0.95
N LEU A 239 -5.37 -4.02 -1.90
CA LEU A 239 -5.58 -5.32 -2.55
C LEU A 239 -5.23 -6.47 -1.61
N GLY A 240 -4.02 -6.48 -1.07
CA GLY A 240 -3.56 -7.50 -0.12
C GLY A 240 -4.20 -7.40 1.26
N GLY A 241 -4.65 -6.19 1.64
CA GLY A 241 -5.29 -5.93 2.94
C GLY A 241 -6.81 -6.11 2.95
N PHE A 242 -7.50 -5.99 1.81
CA PHE A 242 -8.97 -6.00 1.73
C PHE A 242 -9.52 -6.88 0.63
N LEU A 243 -9.23 -6.64 -0.66
CA LEU A 243 -9.87 -7.36 -1.77
C LEU A 243 -9.63 -8.87 -1.67
N PHE A 244 -8.38 -9.30 -1.48
CA PHE A 244 -8.06 -10.72 -1.40
C PHE A 244 -8.51 -11.37 -0.09
N PRO A 245 -8.33 -10.75 1.10
CA PRO A 245 -8.94 -11.27 2.32
C PRO A 245 -10.46 -11.36 2.25
N SER A 246 -11.16 -10.37 1.66
CA SER A 246 -12.62 -10.44 1.53
C SER A 246 -13.07 -11.60 0.62
N ALA A 247 -12.34 -11.86 -0.47
CA ALA A 247 -12.62 -13.01 -1.34
C ALA A 247 -12.35 -14.36 -0.64
N LEU A 248 -11.27 -14.45 0.15
CA LEU A 248 -10.89 -15.66 0.89
C LEU A 248 -11.89 -16.03 1.99
N HIS A 249 -12.42 -15.03 2.71
CA HIS A 249 -13.29 -15.20 3.87
C HIS A 249 -14.76 -14.83 3.59
N ASN A 250 -15.11 -14.62 2.30
CA ASN A 250 -16.46 -14.24 1.92
C ASN A 250 -16.99 -13.05 2.74
N CYS A 251 -16.15 -12.02 2.93
CA CYS A 251 -16.46 -10.83 3.70
C CYS A 251 -17.09 -9.75 2.83
N THR A 252 -17.86 -8.86 3.45
CA THR A 252 -18.41 -7.68 2.78
C THR A 252 -17.33 -6.59 2.68
N LEU A 253 -17.10 -6.09 1.49
CA LEU A 253 -16.19 -4.98 1.23
C LEU A 253 -16.98 -3.66 1.15
N VAL A 254 -16.87 -2.83 2.18
CA VAL A 254 -17.45 -1.49 2.23
C VAL A 254 -16.43 -0.50 1.68
N LEU A 255 -16.82 0.25 0.67
CA LEU A 255 -15.94 1.14 -0.09
C LEU A 255 -15.99 2.56 0.47
N HIS A 256 -14.82 3.21 0.45
CA HIS A 256 -14.69 4.60 0.85
C HIS A 256 -13.48 5.22 0.15
N HIS A 257 -13.68 6.21 -0.68
CA HIS A 257 -12.62 6.99 -1.33
C HIS A 257 -13.22 8.09 -2.23
N PRO A 258 -12.71 9.33 -2.20
CA PRO A 258 -11.61 9.82 -1.38
C PRO A 258 -11.95 9.89 0.11
N LEU A 259 -10.93 9.89 0.99
CA LEU A 259 -11.14 9.93 2.43
C LEU A 259 -11.91 11.19 2.85
N ASP A 260 -13.08 10.98 3.44
CA ASP A 260 -13.92 11.96 4.12
C ASP A 260 -14.07 11.50 5.57
N ILE A 261 -13.42 12.20 6.49
CA ILE A 261 -13.29 11.73 7.88
C ILE A 261 -14.65 11.60 8.58
N PRO A 262 -15.56 12.59 8.53
CA PRO A 262 -16.90 12.45 9.10
C PRO A 262 -17.66 11.25 8.55
N LEU A 263 -17.68 11.08 7.23
CA LEU A 263 -18.37 9.98 6.58
C LEU A 263 -17.71 8.63 6.89
N TYR A 264 -16.37 8.56 6.91
CA TYR A 264 -15.64 7.37 7.29
C TYR A 264 -15.99 6.91 8.70
N LEU A 265 -16.01 7.82 9.68
CA LEU A 265 -16.38 7.51 11.06
C LEU A 265 -17.85 7.04 11.16
N ALA A 266 -18.77 7.67 10.42
CA ALA A 266 -20.16 7.23 10.36
C ALA A 266 -20.29 5.83 9.74
N GLN A 267 -19.61 5.55 8.63
CA GLN A 267 -19.64 4.21 7.99
C GLN A 267 -19.08 3.09 8.90
N LEU A 268 -18.08 3.37 9.75
CA LEU A 268 -17.57 2.37 10.70
C LEU A 268 -18.69 1.86 11.63
N GLN A 269 -19.59 2.74 12.07
CA GLN A 269 -20.75 2.43 12.89
C GLN A 269 -21.88 1.82 12.06
N ASP A 270 -22.33 2.53 11.02
CA ASP A 270 -23.56 2.22 10.28
C ASP A 270 -23.47 0.89 9.54
N GLU A 271 -22.28 0.59 9.01
CA GLU A 271 -21.97 -0.66 8.33
C GLU A 271 -21.44 -1.74 9.28
N LYS A 272 -21.34 -1.50 10.59
CA LYS A 272 -20.86 -2.45 11.62
C LYS A 272 -19.52 -3.09 11.21
N ILE A 273 -18.57 -2.25 10.88
CA ILE A 273 -17.25 -2.67 10.37
C ILE A 273 -16.48 -3.44 11.43
N ASN A 274 -15.87 -4.56 11.05
CA ASN A 274 -15.04 -5.40 11.91
C ASN A 274 -13.56 -5.07 11.77
N TYR A 275 -13.12 -4.71 10.55
CA TYR A 275 -11.75 -4.37 10.21
C TYR A 275 -11.68 -3.16 9.29
N THR A 276 -10.74 -2.26 9.58
CA THR A 276 -10.42 -1.11 8.72
C THR A 276 -8.93 -0.79 8.75
N LEU A 277 -8.48 0.01 7.79
CA LEU A 277 -7.20 0.73 7.86
C LEU A 277 -7.48 2.21 8.15
N ALA A 278 -6.56 2.85 8.89
CA ALA A 278 -6.62 4.29 9.08
C ALA A 278 -5.20 4.89 9.03
N PRO A 279 -5.05 6.09 8.44
CA PRO A 279 -3.77 6.77 8.43
C PRO A 279 -3.34 7.18 9.85
N PRO A 280 -2.03 7.08 10.20
CA PRO A 280 -1.53 7.41 11.53
C PRO A 280 -1.94 8.80 12.05
N PRO A 281 -1.95 9.88 11.24
CA PRO A 281 -2.41 11.19 11.71
C PRO A 281 -3.86 11.20 12.21
N LEU A 282 -4.75 10.46 11.56
CA LEU A 282 -6.14 10.33 11.99
C LEU A 282 -6.21 9.60 13.34
N LEU A 283 -5.51 8.48 13.49
CA LEU A 283 -5.49 7.71 14.74
C LEU A 283 -4.89 8.52 15.89
N ASN A 284 -3.80 9.25 15.63
CA ASN A 284 -3.21 10.15 16.63
C ASN A 284 -4.20 11.23 17.09
N ARG A 285 -4.93 11.84 16.15
CA ARG A 285 -5.96 12.83 16.48
C ARG A 285 -7.09 12.25 17.32
N LEU A 286 -7.59 11.06 16.96
CA LEU A 286 -8.65 10.37 17.70
C LEU A 286 -8.19 9.95 19.11
N ALA A 287 -6.92 9.55 19.26
CA ALA A 287 -6.34 9.25 20.57
C ALA A 287 -6.19 10.50 21.46
N GLN A 288 -5.88 11.66 20.88
CA GLN A 288 -5.75 12.94 21.59
C GLN A 288 -7.12 13.58 21.89
N GLN A 289 -8.15 13.30 21.09
CA GLN A 289 -9.51 13.82 21.22
C GLN A 289 -10.51 12.65 21.30
N PRO A 290 -10.49 11.90 22.43
CA PRO A 290 -11.28 10.67 22.53
C PRO A 290 -12.78 10.87 22.41
N GLU A 291 -13.30 12.05 22.70
CA GLU A 291 -14.70 12.41 22.51
C GLU A 291 -15.14 12.33 21.05
N MET A 292 -14.24 12.51 20.09
CA MET A 292 -14.54 12.30 18.68
C MET A 292 -14.83 10.84 18.34
N TRP A 293 -14.22 9.92 19.06
CA TRP A 293 -14.42 8.47 18.91
C TRP A 293 -15.65 8.00 19.68
N GLU A 294 -15.81 8.47 20.92
CA GLU A 294 -16.80 7.96 21.87
C GLU A 294 -18.25 8.38 21.56
N GLN A 295 -18.46 9.29 20.59
CA GLN A 295 -19.80 9.65 20.12
C GLN A 295 -20.45 8.60 19.21
N PHE A 296 -19.69 7.58 18.78
CA PHE A 296 -20.14 6.53 17.88
C PHE A 296 -20.14 5.15 18.58
N ASP A 297 -20.97 4.24 18.09
CA ASP A 297 -20.94 2.82 18.50
C ASP A 297 -20.03 2.02 17.56
N TYR A 298 -18.82 1.76 18.00
CA TYR A 298 -17.86 0.91 17.29
C TYR A 298 -17.73 -0.49 17.91
N SER A 299 -18.79 -1.02 18.53
CA SER A 299 -18.75 -2.33 19.19
C SER A 299 -18.37 -3.48 18.24
N ALA A 300 -18.75 -3.39 16.97
CA ALA A 300 -18.38 -4.38 15.95
C ALA A 300 -16.92 -4.32 15.53
N LEU A 301 -16.28 -3.14 15.59
CA LEU A 301 -14.89 -2.95 15.16
C LEU A 301 -13.94 -3.62 16.16
N ARG A 302 -13.09 -4.52 15.70
CA ARG A 302 -12.13 -5.22 16.56
C ARG A 302 -10.67 -4.93 16.19
N VAL A 303 -10.36 -4.74 14.90
CA VAL A 303 -9.00 -4.55 14.41
C VAL A 303 -8.90 -3.30 13.52
N ILE A 304 -7.88 -2.49 13.78
CA ILE A 304 -7.51 -1.36 12.95
C ILE A 304 -6.07 -1.55 12.49
N GLY A 305 -5.88 -1.64 11.18
CA GLY A 305 -4.56 -1.61 10.59
C GLY A 305 -4.05 -0.18 10.40
N SER A 306 -2.75 0.02 10.52
CA SER A 306 -2.08 1.28 10.20
C SER A 306 -0.64 1.01 9.75
N GLY A 307 0.04 2.00 9.21
CA GLY A 307 1.42 1.82 8.74
C GLY A 307 1.89 2.89 7.78
N SER A 308 2.86 2.56 6.94
CA SER A 308 3.55 3.45 5.98
C SER A 308 4.49 4.49 6.61
N VAL A 309 4.31 4.82 7.87
CA VAL A 309 5.19 5.64 8.73
C VAL A 309 5.22 5.02 10.12
N PRO A 310 6.20 5.36 10.98
CA PRO A 310 6.24 4.90 12.36
C PRO A 310 4.96 5.27 13.11
N LEU A 311 4.45 4.36 13.93
CA LEU A 311 3.27 4.59 14.76
C LEU A 311 3.65 5.20 16.12
N SER A 312 2.70 5.87 16.75
CA SER A 312 2.84 6.35 18.14
C SER A 312 2.49 5.23 19.14
N PRO A 313 3.38 4.84 20.05
CA PRO A 313 3.06 3.91 21.13
C PRO A 313 1.88 4.38 22.00
N ALA A 314 1.83 5.68 22.30
CA ALA A 314 0.74 6.27 23.09
C ALA A 314 -0.61 6.17 22.37
N MET A 315 -0.65 6.33 21.06
CA MET A 315 -1.87 6.12 20.26
C MET A 315 -2.32 4.67 20.35
N ILE A 316 -1.42 3.71 20.17
CA ILE A 316 -1.74 2.28 20.28
C ILE A 316 -2.30 1.96 21.66
N ASP A 317 -1.66 2.47 22.74
CA ASP A 317 -2.12 2.26 24.11
C ASP A 317 -3.55 2.79 24.32
N VAL A 318 -3.86 4.01 23.85
CA VAL A 318 -5.22 4.56 23.97
C VAL A 318 -6.25 3.69 23.24
N PHE A 319 -5.96 3.26 22.01
CA PHE A 319 -6.89 2.42 21.26
C PHE A 319 -7.13 1.07 21.95
N GLU A 320 -6.12 0.47 22.54
CA GLU A 320 -6.24 -0.83 23.21
C GLU A 320 -6.83 -0.72 24.61
N SER A 321 -6.32 0.20 25.45
CA SER A 321 -6.71 0.29 26.86
C SER A 321 -8.07 1.00 27.05
N ARG A 322 -8.33 2.07 26.29
CA ARG A 322 -9.56 2.87 26.42
C ARG A 322 -10.66 2.45 25.47
N PHE A 323 -10.34 2.18 24.20
CA PHE A 323 -11.35 1.88 23.19
C PHE A 323 -11.54 0.37 22.94
N GLY A 324 -10.65 -0.49 23.48
CA GLY A 324 -10.72 -1.93 23.34
C GLY A 324 -10.50 -2.42 21.90
N LYS A 325 -9.72 -1.67 21.07
CA LYS A 325 -9.46 -1.98 19.67
C LYS A 325 -8.01 -2.40 19.45
N THR A 326 -7.80 -3.50 18.76
CA THR A 326 -6.44 -3.97 18.43
C THR A 326 -5.86 -3.18 17.27
N ILE A 327 -4.66 -2.62 17.46
CA ILE A 327 -3.89 -1.97 16.39
C ILE A 327 -2.89 -2.96 15.81
N ILE A 328 -2.87 -3.09 14.47
CA ILE A 328 -1.87 -3.85 13.71
C ILE A 328 -1.02 -2.86 12.92
N ASN A 329 0.32 -3.01 13.00
CA ASN A 329 1.25 -2.17 12.26
C ASN A 329 1.76 -2.92 11.02
N PHE A 330 1.52 -2.33 9.84
CA PHE A 330 1.91 -2.86 8.54
C PHE A 330 3.13 -2.14 7.98
N TYR A 331 4.14 -2.91 7.62
CA TYR A 331 5.23 -2.48 6.76
C TYR A 331 5.20 -3.32 5.48
N GLY A 332 5.14 -2.66 4.33
CA GLY A 332 5.05 -3.38 3.06
C GLY A 332 5.23 -2.52 1.82
N SER A 333 5.34 -3.20 0.69
CA SER A 333 5.44 -2.57 -0.63
C SER A 333 4.72 -3.39 -1.70
N ASN A 334 4.47 -2.77 -2.86
CA ASN A 334 3.83 -3.45 -4.00
C ASN A 334 4.63 -4.65 -4.50
N GLU A 335 5.93 -4.67 -4.30
CA GLU A 335 6.84 -5.76 -4.67
C GLU A 335 6.60 -7.04 -3.84
N GLY A 336 5.79 -6.97 -2.79
CA GLY A 336 5.37 -8.13 -2.01
C GLY A 336 6.08 -8.28 -0.68
N ILE A 337 6.69 -7.20 -0.17
CA ILE A 337 7.10 -7.16 1.22
C ILE A 337 5.85 -6.97 2.07
N ALA A 338 5.74 -7.77 3.13
CA ALA A 338 4.80 -7.51 4.20
C ALA A 338 5.36 -8.08 5.50
N LEU A 339 5.75 -7.19 6.41
CA LEU A 339 6.02 -7.51 7.79
C LEU A 339 4.90 -6.89 8.61
N ILE A 340 4.32 -7.69 9.49
CA ILE A 340 3.13 -7.28 10.23
C ILE A 340 3.39 -7.46 11.71
N SER A 341 3.36 -6.35 12.46
CA SER A 341 3.44 -6.38 13.92
C SER A 341 2.04 -6.45 14.50
N THR A 342 1.76 -7.55 15.19
CA THR A 342 0.49 -7.86 15.83
C THR A 342 0.66 -7.90 17.35
N ARG A 343 -0.45 -8.01 18.08
CA ARG A 343 -0.40 -8.21 19.53
C ARG A 343 0.27 -9.53 19.93
N GLU A 344 0.21 -10.55 19.06
CA GLU A 344 0.83 -11.86 19.31
C GLU A 344 2.36 -11.78 19.24
N ASN A 345 2.92 -11.19 18.16
CA ASN A 345 4.37 -11.16 17.95
C ASN A 345 5.07 -9.93 18.57
N SER A 346 4.33 -8.86 18.85
CA SER A 346 4.81 -7.60 19.43
C SER A 346 3.81 -7.10 20.49
N PRO A 347 3.78 -7.73 21.70
CA PRO A 347 2.72 -7.49 22.69
C PRO A 347 2.66 -6.06 23.21
N SER A 348 3.82 -5.41 23.43
CA SER A 348 3.81 -4.03 23.95
C SER A 348 3.51 -3.01 22.84
N PRO A 349 2.81 -1.91 23.17
CA PRO A 349 2.58 -0.82 22.22
C PRO A 349 3.87 -0.24 21.61
N GLU A 350 4.95 -0.13 22.41
CA GLU A 350 6.26 0.36 21.97
C GLU A 350 6.85 -0.54 20.88
N HIS A 351 6.86 -1.87 21.13
CA HIS A 351 7.37 -2.83 20.17
C HIS A 351 6.52 -2.86 18.90
N ARG A 352 5.19 -2.90 19.05
CA ARG A 352 4.28 -2.94 17.90
C ARG A 352 4.33 -1.67 17.05
N ALA A 353 4.60 -0.53 17.65
CA ALA A 353 4.76 0.73 16.93
C ALA A 353 6.00 0.77 16.04
N THR A 354 7.10 0.15 16.47
CA THR A 354 8.43 0.41 15.90
C THR A 354 9.20 -0.82 15.42
N LEU A 355 8.79 -2.03 15.84
CA LEU A 355 9.49 -3.26 15.54
C LEU A 355 8.66 -4.20 14.65
N PHE A 356 9.34 -4.96 13.81
CA PHE A 356 8.73 -5.95 12.91
C PHE A 356 9.39 -7.31 13.06
N PRO A 357 8.64 -8.43 12.99
CA PRO A 357 9.17 -9.76 13.21
C PRO A 357 10.18 -10.16 12.13
N ARG A 358 11.28 -10.78 12.54
CA ARG A 358 12.31 -11.35 11.66
C ARG A 358 11.86 -12.72 11.14
N LEU A 359 10.88 -12.71 10.22
CA LEU A 359 10.30 -13.93 9.68
C LEU A 359 11.35 -14.80 8.98
N GLY A 360 11.39 -16.09 9.35
CA GLY A 360 12.28 -17.09 8.74
C GLY A 360 13.78 -16.85 8.97
N ALA A 361 14.17 -15.97 9.89
CA ALA A 361 15.55 -15.82 10.31
C ALA A 361 15.96 -17.00 11.22
N GLU A 362 17.22 -17.39 11.17
CA GLU A 362 17.75 -18.50 11.97
C GLU A 362 17.51 -18.26 13.48
N GLY A 363 16.98 -19.26 14.16
CA GLY A 363 16.68 -19.20 15.59
C GLY A 363 15.46 -18.35 15.96
N VAL A 364 14.71 -17.82 14.99
CA VAL A 364 13.52 -16.98 15.21
C VAL A 364 12.27 -17.70 14.69
N ASN A 365 11.35 -17.99 15.59
CA ASN A 365 10.09 -18.67 15.25
C ASN A 365 8.90 -17.80 15.60
N PHE A 366 8.22 -17.29 14.58
CA PHE A 366 6.92 -16.66 14.69
C PHE A 366 5.89 -17.50 13.93
N LYS A 367 4.78 -17.78 14.54
CA LYS A 367 3.66 -18.38 13.82
C LYS A 367 3.20 -17.43 12.71
N SER A 368 2.98 -17.95 11.54
CA SER A 368 2.38 -17.23 10.42
C SER A 368 1.77 -18.24 9.46
N TYR A 369 0.88 -17.79 8.58
CA TYR A 369 0.33 -18.60 7.49
C TYR A 369 1.44 -19.24 6.63
N ALA A 370 2.56 -18.53 6.45
CA ALA A 370 3.66 -18.95 5.59
C ALA A 370 4.92 -19.27 6.41
N GLU A 371 4.76 -19.96 7.55
CA GLU A 371 5.87 -20.33 8.41
C GLU A 371 6.96 -21.07 7.61
N GLY A 372 8.18 -20.53 7.64
CA GLY A 372 9.32 -21.04 6.87
C GLY A 372 9.33 -20.69 5.36
N ALA A 373 8.23 -20.22 4.79
CA ALA A 373 8.16 -19.82 3.39
C ALA A 373 8.57 -18.35 3.17
N ILE A 374 8.25 -17.47 4.14
CA ILE A 374 8.77 -16.09 4.15
C ILE A 374 10.08 -16.10 4.91
N ARG A 375 11.13 -15.62 4.25
CA ARG A 375 12.47 -15.50 4.84
C ARG A 375 12.97 -14.09 4.67
N THR A 376 13.53 -13.55 5.74
CA THR A 376 14.07 -12.19 5.78
C THR A 376 15.50 -12.22 6.29
N ARG A 377 16.34 -11.33 5.80
CA ARG A 377 17.68 -11.09 6.29
C ARG A 377 18.11 -9.66 6.01
N ILE A 378 19.22 -9.27 6.62
CA ILE A 378 19.86 -7.99 6.38
C ILE A 378 21.13 -8.25 5.59
N ASN A 379 21.36 -7.49 4.50
CA ASN A 379 22.62 -7.51 3.77
C ASN A 379 23.29 -6.13 3.85
N ASP A 380 24.61 -6.12 3.89
CA ASP A 380 25.38 -4.91 3.67
C ASP A 380 25.08 -4.40 2.25
N PRO A 381 24.67 -3.12 2.08
CA PRO A 381 24.26 -2.61 0.78
C PRO A 381 25.38 -2.54 -0.27
N ASP A 382 26.64 -2.43 0.19
CA ASP A 382 27.82 -2.24 -0.66
C ASP A 382 28.50 -3.57 -1.00
N THR A 383 28.67 -4.47 0.00
CA THR A 383 29.35 -5.77 -0.19
C THR A 383 28.41 -6.91 -0.52
N GLY A 384 27.12 -6.79 -0.12
CA GLY A 384 26.14 -7.86 -0.24
C GLY A 384 26.25 -8.95 0.85
N GLU A 385 27.19 -8.83 1.79
CA GLU A 385 27.36 -9.77 2.88
C GLU A 385 26.19 -9.73 3.88
N VAL A 386 25.87 -10.88 4.47
CA VAL A 386 24.79 -10.98 5.45
C VAL A 386 25.23 -10.39 6.79
N ILE A 387 24.44 -9.48 7.33
CA ILE A 387 24.64 -8.88 8.65
C ILE A 387 23.81 -9.65 9.68
N SER A 388 24.48 -10.18 10.71
CA SER A 388 23.85 -10.91 11.82
C SER A 388 24.03 -10.19 13.17
N GLU A 389 24.82 -9.13 13.22
CA GLU A 389 25.14 -8.39 14.43
C GLU A 389 24.01 -7.40 14.76
N PRO A 390 23.42 -7.43 15.98
CA PRO A 390 22.42 -6.47 16.40
C PRO A 390 22.95 -5.03 16.41
N GLY A 391 22.09 -4.07 16.02
CA GLY A 391 22.42 -2.65 15.98
C GLY A 391 23.24 -2.23 14.76
N VAL A 392 23.56 -3.15 13.85
CA VAL A 392 24.25 -2.81 12.59
C VAL A 392 23.21 -2.67 11.47
N PRO A 393 23.05 -1.47 10.89
CA PRO A 393 22.12 -1.24 9.78
C PRO A 393 22.55 -1.91 8.49
N GLY A 394 21.60 -2.48 7.76
CA GLY A 394 21.79 -2.98 6.41
C GLY A 394 20.48 -3.06 5.65
N GLU A 395 20.54 -3.45 4.39
CA GLU A 395 19.38 -3.54 3.50
C GLU A 395 18.53 -4.75 3.83
N LEU A 396 17.24 -4.55 4.07
CA LEU A 396 16.28 -5.63 4.24
C LEU A 396 16.11 -6.39 2.92
N CYS A 397 16.38 -7.69 2.96
CA CYS A 397 16.18 -8.60 1.85
C CYS A 397 15.09 -9.62 2.20
N VAL A 398 14.13 -9.82 1.29
CA VAL A 398 12.93 -10.63 1.53
C VAL A 398 12.76 -11.68 0.44
N PHE A 399 12.43 -12.89 0.85
CA PHE A 399 12.06 -13.99 -0.02
C PHE A 399 10.73 -14.58 0.43
N GLY A 400 9.84 -14.92 -0.52
CA GLY A 400 8.55 -15.54 -0.16
C GLY A 400 7.55 -15.62 -1.31
N PRO A 401 6.43 -16.33 -1.10
CA PRO A 401 5.42 -16.57 -2.15
C PRO A 401 4.70 -15.31 -2.61
N GLY A 402 4.67 -14.28 -1.77
CA GLY A 402 4.07 -12.97 -2.11
C GLY A 402 5.02 -12.01 -2.82
N VAL A 403 6.33 -12.29 -2.91
CA VAL A 403 7.30 -11.41 -3.56
C VAL A 403 7.15 -11.50 -5.08
N PHE A 404 7.24 -10.38 -5.79
CA PHE A 404 7.14 -10.32 -7.26
C PHE A 404 8.36 -10.95 -7.97
N ASP A 405 8.32 -11.06 -9.31
CA ASP A 405 9.42 -11.62 -10.10
C ASP A 405 10.29 -10.55 -10.79
N GLY A 406 10.02 -9.28 -10.54
CA GLY A 406 10.74 -8.14 -11.12
C GLY A 406 9.79 -7.09 -11.69
N TYR A 407 10.34 -5.92 -12.00
CA TYR A 407 9.60 -4.82 -12.60
C TYR A 407 9.33 -5.06 -14.09
N LEU A 408 8.29 -4.41 -14.60
CA LEU A 408 7.81 -4.58 -15.97
C LEU A 408 8.89 -4.33 -17.03
N ASP A 409 9.64 -3.24 -16.90
CA ASP A 409 10.60 -2.73 -17.89
C ASP A 409 12.03 -2.68 -17.34
N HIS A 410 12.39 -3.59 -16.44
CA HIS A 410 13.71 -3.65 -15.84
C HIS A 410 14.32 -5.04 -16.06
N ASP A 411 15.59 -5.09 -16.45
CA ASP A 411 16.35 -6.33 -16.67
C ASP A 411 16.58 -7.16 -15.40
N GLY A 412 16.19 -6.62 -14.23
CA GLY A 412 16.31 -7.28 -12.92
C GLY A 412 17.67 -7.10 -12.26
N GLU A 413 18.62 -6.41 -12.91
CA GLU A 413 19.93 -6.17 -12.31
C GLU A 413 19.79 -5.35 -11.02
N GLY A 414 20.38 -5.84 -9.93
CA GLY A 414 20.34 -5.20 -8.61
C GLY A 414 19.00 -5.26 -7.88
N VAL A 415 17.95 -5.86 -8.47
CA VAL A 415 16.64 -6.02 -7.81
C VAL A 415 16.63 -7.19 -6.84
N PHE A 416 17.34 -8.26 -7.20
CA PHE A 416 17.45 -9.46 -6.38
C PHE A 416 18.91 -9.76 -6.05
N THR A 417 19.13 -10.45 -4.93
CA THR A 417 20.40 -11.08 -4.62
C THR A 417 20.63 -12.31 -5.51
N ALA A 418 21.86 -12.81 -5.59
CA ALA A 418 22.20 -13.98 -6.40
C ALA A 418 21.41 -15.24 -6.02
N ASP A 419 20.98 -15.36 -4.77
CA ASP A 419 20.18 -16.46 -4.22
C ASP A 419 18.66 -16.13 -4.14
N GLY A 420 18.22 -15.05 -4.82
CA GLY A 420 16.82 -14.76 -5.12
C GLY A 420 16.04 -13.98 -4.07
N TYR A 421 16.70 -13.35 -3.09
CA TYR A 421 16.01 -12.43 -2.19
C TYR A 421 15.80 -11.07 -2.88
N PHE A 422 14.61 -10.53 -2.76
CA PHE A 422 14.30 -9.17 -3.19
C PHE A 422 14.99 -8.14 -2.28
N ARG A 423 15.70 -7.20 -2.87
CA ARG A 423 16.37 -6.09 -2.21
C ARG A 423 15.37 -4.93 -2.06
N SER A 424 14.97 -4.65 -0.81
CA SER A 424 13.88 -3.70 -0.55
C SER A 424 14.27 -2.24 -0.77
N GLY A 425 15.54 -1.92 -0.69
CA GLY A 425 16.04 -0.55 -0.62
C GLY A 425 15.77 0.12 0.74
N ASP A 426 15.17 -0.57 1.70
CA ASP A 426 14.95 -0.06 3.04
C ASP A 426 16.05 -0.56 3.99
N LEU A 427 16.57 0.33 4.82
CA LEU A 427 17.54 0.01 5.86
C LEU A 427 16.84 -0.39 7.14
N VAL A 428 17.26 -1.53 7.67
CA VAL A 428 16.81 -2.06 8.95
C VAL A 428 18.01 -2.48 9.78
N GLU A 429 17.83 -2.59 11.09
CA GLU A 429 18.76 -3.23 12.00
C GLU A 429 18.08 -4.37 12.77
N ILE A 430 18.84 -5.34 13.22
CA ILE A 430 18.36 -6.27 14.26
C ILE A 430 18.30 -5.46 15.55
N CYS A 431 17.12 -5.38 16.16
CA CYS A 431 16.93 -4.62 17.38
C CYS A 431 17.78 -5.21 18.52
N PRO A 432 18.74 -4.47 19.13
CA PRO A 432 19.60 -5.01 20.18
C PRO A 432 18.81 -5.48 21.41
N GLU A 433 17.76 -4.76 21.78
CA GLU A 433 16.92 -5.04 22.95
C GLU A 433 15.94 -6.20 22.69
N GLN A 434 15.59 -6.43 21.40
CA GLN A 434 14.66 -7.47 20.97
C GLN A 434 15.19 -8.16 19.68
N PRO A 435 16.21 -9.03 19.77
CA PRO A 435 16.90 -9.57 18.59
C PRO A 435 16.05 -10.45 17.66
N THR A 436 14.83 -10.76 18.05
CA THR A 436 13.84 -11.44 17.21
C THR A 436 13.13 -10.50 16.23
N HIS A 437 13.39 -9.18 16.31
CA HIS A 437 12.72 -8.16 15.51
C HIS A 437 13.71 -7.27 14.76
N TYR A 438 13.22 -6.69 13.67
CA TYR A 438 13.85 -5.58 12.97
C TYR A 438 13.31 -4.24 13.45
N ARG A 439 14.19 -3.24 13.47
CA ARG A 439 13.83 -1.82 13.52
C ARG A 439 14.12 -1.20 12.16
N ILE A 440 13.16 -0.47 11.59
CA ILE A 440 13.39 0.29 10.34
C ILE A 440 14.17 1.54 10.71
N VAL A 441 15.31 1.76 10.06
CA VAL A 441 16.18 2.91 10.34
C VAL A 441 16.29 3.89 9.16
N GLY A 442 15.78 3.54 7.97
CA GLY A 442 15.77 4.47 6.85
C GLY A 442 15.64 3.80 5.49
N ARG A 443 16.17 4.47 4.46
CA ARG A 443 16.27 3.95 3.09
C ARG A 443 17.69 4.06 2.58
N CYS A 444 18.14 3.07 1.82
CA CYS A 444 19.49 3.05 1.23
C CYS A 444 19.78 4.28 0.38
N LYS A 445 18.79 4.78 -0.38
CA LYS A 445 18.92 5.93 -1.26
C LYS A 445 18.78 7.29 -0.59
N ASP A 446 18.20 7.33 0.61
CA ASP A 446 17.97 8.57 1.35
C ASP A 446 19.13 8.86 2.32
N ILE A 447 20.07 7.91 2.46
CA ILE A 447 21.22 8.05 3.35
C ILE A 447 22.04 9.27 2.96
N ILE A 448 22.32 10.11 3.95
CA ILE A 448 23.24 11.25 3.83
C ILE A 448 24.65 10.76 4.09
N ASN A 449 25.54 10.89 3.11
CA ASN A 449 26.93 10.50 3.25
C ASN A 449 27.79 11.72 3.64
N ARG A 450 27.81 12.00 4.94
CA ARG A 450 28.52 13.15 5.49
C ARG A 450 29.97 12.78 5.84
N GLY A 451 30.89 13.10 4.95
CA GLY A 451 32.33 12.83 5.18
C GLY A 451 32.65 11.35 5.42
N GLY A 452 31.94 10.44 4.74
CA GLY A 452 32.08 8.99 4.91
C GLY A 452 31.20 8.39 6.03
N VAL A 453 30.52 9.23 6.84
CA VAL A 453 29.57 8.78 7.84
C VAL A 453 28.17 8.72 7.23
N LYS A 454 27.55 7.54 7.25
CA LYS A 454 26.20 7.32 6.74
C LYS A 454 25.15 7.70 7.80
N LEU A 455 24.27 8.65 7.49
CA LEU A 455 23.22 9.17 8.37
C LEU A 455 21.85 8.88 7.77
N SER A 456 20.93 8.40 8.58
CA SER A 456 19.53 8.23 8.18
C SER A 456 18.72 9.52 8.43
N PRO A 457 18.15 10.16 7.42
CA PRO A 457 17.26 11.30 7.61
C PRO A 457 16.03 10.96 8.46
N SER A 458 15.50 9.75 8.32
CA SER A 458 14.26 9.32 9.00
C SER A 458 14.42 9.27 10.54
N GLU A 459 15.64 9.07 11.04
CA GLU A 459 15.93 9.14 12.47
C GLU A 459 15.67 10.56 12.99
N LEU A 460 16.08 11.56 12.24
CA LEU A 460 15.94 12.97 12.63
C LEU A 460 14.50 13.47 12.39
N ASP A 461 13.83 13.01 11.34
CA ASP A 461 12.43 13.35 11.07
C ASP A 461 11.55 13.02 12.28
N GLY A 462 11.66 11.78 12.78
CA GLY A 462 10.84 11.32 13.91
C GLY A 462 11.09 12.09 15.22
N LEU A 463 12.27 12.68 15.37
CA LEU A 463 12.60 13.51 16.54
C LEU A 463 12.10 14.95 16.41
N LEU A 464 11.88 15.42 15.20
CA LEU A 464 11.36 16.76 14.89
C LEU A 464 9.84 16.78 14.75
N GLU A 465 9.22 15.65 14.45
CA GLU A 465 7.77 15.53 14.25
C GLU A 465 7.01 15.94 15.53
N GLY A 466 6.10 16.89 15.41
CA GLY A 466 5.29 17.42 16.52
C GLY A 466 6.07 18.24 17.57
N ALA A 467 7.35 18.56 17.31
CA ALA A 467 8.19 19.38 18.18
C ALA A 467 8.28 20.83 17.67
N LEU A 468 8.70 21.74 18.53
CA LEU A 468 9.07 23.13 18.19
C LEU A 468 7.98 23.94 17.43
N GLY A 469 6.71 23.61 17.61
CA GLY A 469 5.61 24.28 16.89
C GLY A 469 5.58 23.93 15.38
N LEU A 470 6.10 22.77 14.99
CA LEU A 470 6.11 22.30 13.62
C LEU A 470 4.85 21.51 13.27
N ALA A 471 4.27 21.84 12.12
CA ALA A 471 3.23 21.03 11.49
C ALA A 471 3.85 19.83 10.76
N GLU A 472 4.99 20.04 10.09
CA GLU A 472 5.72 19.00 9.35
C GLU A 472 7.23 19.22 9.45
N ALA A 473 8.01 18.15 9.43
CA ALA A 473 9.46 18.19 9.31
C ALA A 473 9.96 17.04 8.42
N ALA A 474 11.00 17.30 7.65
CA ALA A 474 11.75 16.28 6.93
C ALA A 474 13.21 16.71 6.81
N VAL A 475 14.11 15.74 6.87
CA VAL A 475 15.55 15.97 6.72
C VAL A 475 16.02 15.46 5.36
N CYS A 476 16.87 16.20 4.68
CA CYS A 476 17.49 15.78 3.42
C CYS A 476 18.98 16.15 3.37
N ALA A 477 19.69 15.54 2.43
CA ALA A 477 21.05 15.94 2.09
C ALA A 477 21.06 17.22 1.25
N TYR A 478 22.16 17.96 1.32
CA TYR A 478 22.56 18.92 0.30
C TYR A 478 24.07 18.82 0.05
N ALA A 479 24.49 19.20 -1.16
CA ALA A 479 25.89 19.06 -1.57
C ALA A 479 26.82 19.99 -0.78
N ASP A 480 28.02 19.49 -0.43
CA ASP A 480 29.07 20.21 0.27
C ASP A 480 30.46 19.82 -0.29
N GLU A 481 31.31 20.79 -0.54
CA GLU A 481 32.62 20.58 -1.18
C GLU A 481 33.60 19.77 -0.32
N ASP A 482 33.51 19.89 1.02
CA ASP A 482 34.46 19.26 1.95
C ASP A 482 33.97 17.87 2.42
N LEU A 483 32.69 17.74 2.68
CA LEU A 483 32.10 16.54 3.27
C LEU A 483 31.28 15.69 2.27
N GLY A 484 31.21 16.12 1.02
CA GLY A 484 30.35 15.53 0.00
C GLY A 484 28.88 15.89 0.20
N GLU A 485 28.34 15.59 1.39
CA GLU A 485 26.97 15.96 1.76
C GLU A 485 26.88 16.47 3.22
N LYS A 486 25.94 17.37 3.45
CA LYS A 486 25.55 17.88 4.77
C LYS A 486 24.06 17.73 5.00
N VAL A 487 23.65 17.93 6.25
CA VAL A 487 22.29 17.70 6.73
C VAL A 487 21.50 19.00 6.71
N CYS A 488 20.36 19.02 6.00
CA CYS A 488 19.38 20.10 6.02
C CYS A 488 18.08 19.65 6.70
N ALA A 489 17.63 20.40 7.71
CA ALA A 489 16.27 20.26 8.26
C ALA A 489 15.32 21.15 7.45
N CYS A 490 14.24 20.56 6.93
CA CYS A 490 13.19 21.24 6.18
C CYS A 490 11.92 21.19 7.01
N VAL A 491 11.35 22.35 7.36
CA VAL A 491 10.27 22.45 8.33
C VAL A 491 9.09 23.26 7.81
N VAL A 492 7.89 22.88 8.23
CA VAL A 492 6.65 23.64 8.03
C VAL A 492 6.14 24.02 9.43
N PRO A 493 6.12 25.29 9.82
CA PRO A 493 5.55 25.74 11.09
C PRO A 493 4.03 25.53 11.13
N LEU A 494 3.47 25.42 12.33
CA LEU A 494 2.02 25.59 12.55
C LEU A 494 1.60 27.01 12.16
N GLU A 495 0.32 27.18 11.78
CA GLU A 495 -0.22 28.42 11.19
C GLU A 495 0.07 29.69 12.02
N ASP A 496 0.06 29.57 13.36
CA ASP A 496 0.30 30.69 14.29
C ASP A 496 1.66 30.61 15.01
N ALA A 497 2.57 29.72 14.56
CA ALA A 497 3.87 29.54 15.19
C ALA A 497 5.00 30.26 14.43
N GLU A 498 5.90 30.91 15.16
CA GLU A 498 7.12 31.40 14.56
C GLU A 498 8.03 30.23 14.15
N PRO A 499 8.64 30.25 12.95
CA PRO A 499 9.59 29.23 12.54
C PRO A 499 10.75 29.12 13.55
N PRO A 500 11.18 27.89 13.91
CA PRO A 500 12.35 27.73 14.76
C PRO A 500 13.62 28.23 14.04
N THR A 501 14.63 28.57 14.81
CA THR A 501 15.97 28.82 14.26
C THR A 501 16.77 27.52 14.13
N LEU A 502 17.81 27.51 13.32
CA LEU A 502 18.73 26.36 13.22
C LEU A 502 19.28 25.96 14.61
N GLU A 503 19.63 26.94 15.44
CA GLU A 503 20.15 26.69 16.80
C GLU A 503 19.09 25.98 17.66
N THR A 504 17.83 26.44 17.65
CA THR A 504 16.73 25.81 18.38
C THR A 504 16.51 24.35 17.96
N VAL A 505 16.58 24.07 16.64
CA VAL A 505 16.49 22.71 16.11
C VAL A 505 17.65 21.83 16.61
N ARG A 506 18.87 22.35 16.56
CA ARG A 506 20.08 21.67 17.04
C ARG A 506 20.04 21.39 18.53
N GLU A 507 19.62 22.36 19.35
CA GLU A 507 19.44 22.19 20.79
C GLU A 507 18.40 21.13 21.11
N HIS A 508 17.25 21.14 20.41
CA HIS A 508 16.22 20.13 20.57
C HIS A 508 16.76 18.72 20.29
N LEU A 509 17.39 18.52 19.13
CA LEU A 509 17.97 17.23 18.75
C LEU A 509 19.08 16.79 19.74
N SER A 510 19.93 17.72 20.18
CA SER A 510 20.96 17.44 21.18
C SER A 510 20.34 17.00 22.53
N SER A 511 19.24 17.62 22.96
CA SER A 511 18.52 17.24 24.18
C SER A 511 17.91 15.82 24.10
N LYS A 512 17.68 15.31 22.88
CA LYS A 512 17.24 13.93 22.62
C LYS A 512 18.41 12.94 22.50
N GLY A 513 19.65 13.38 22.72
CA GLY A 513 20.84 12.54 22.67
C GLY A 513 21.43 12.34 21.27
N VAL A 514 20.99 13.10 20.27
CA VAL A 514 21.52 13.01 18.92
C VAL A 514 23.00 13.42 18.89
N ALA A 515 23.84 12.57 18.30
CA ALA A 515 25.27 12.84 18.18
C ALA A 515 25.55 14.10 17.35
N ARG A 516 26.55 14.89 17.76
CA ARG A 516 26.87 16.19 17.17
C ARG A 516 27.06 16.17 15.64
N PHE A 517 27.62 15.11 15.10
CA PHE A 517 27.85 14.95 13.65
C PHE A 517 26.59 14.69 12.82
N LYS A 518 25.45 14.34 13.49
CA LYS A 518 24.14 14.15 12.85
C LYS A 518 23.30 15.44 12.86
N LEU A 519 23.70 16.46 13.62
CA LEU A 519 22.91 17.68 13.75
C LEU A 519 22.86 18.44 12.41
N PRO A 520 21.72 19.01 12.02
CA PRO A 520 21.59 19.82 10.82
C PRO A 520 22.56 20.99 10.78
N GLU A 521 23.14 21.26 9.61
CA GLU A 521 23.95 22.45 9.35
C GLU A 521 23.16 23.54 8.63
N ARG A 522 21.99 23.19 8.11
CA ARG A 522 21.09 24.11 7.41
C ARG A 522 19.66 23.88 7.86
N LEU A 523 18.86 24.95 7.86
CA LEU A 523 17.43 24.94 8.11
C LEU A 523 16.72 25.67 6.97
N GLU A 524 15.70 25.02 6.38
CA GLU A 524 14.85 25.62 5.36
C GLU A 524 13.38 25.57 5.81
N VAL A 525 12.69 26.71 5.67
CA VAL A 525 11.27 26.82 5.99
C VAL A 525 10.46 26.73 4.70
N PHE A 526 9.46 25.86 4.72
CA PHE A 526 8.55 25.62 3.60
C PHE A 526 7.10 25.95 3.98
N ALA A 527 6.29 26.31 3.00
CA ALA A 527 4.85 26.43 3.17
C ALA A 527 4.17 25.04 3.22
N ALA A 528 4.72 24.08 2.49
CA ALA A 528 4.34 22.66 2.50
C ALA A 528 5.52 21.83 1.99
N LEU A 529 5.69 20.60 2.50
CA LEU A 529 6.68 19.68 1.97
C LEU A 529 6.19 19.05 0.65
N PRO A 530 7.07 18.82 -0.34
CA PRO A 530 6.69 18.14 -1.58
C PRO A 530 6.27 16.70 -1.30
N ARG A 531 5.08 16.32 -1.77
CA ARG A 531 4.51 14.99 -1.55
C ARG A 531 4.06 14.35 -2.86
N ASN A 532 4.15 13.03 -2.93
CA ASN A 532 3.55 12.29 -4.01
C ASN A 532 2.02 12.15 -3.81
N PRO A 533 1.26 11.66 -4.81
CA PRO A 533 -0.20 11.47 -4.70
C PRO A 533 -0.67 10.58 -3.55
N LEU A 534 0.23 9.76 -2.99
CA LEU A 534 -0.03 8.91 -1.83
C LEU A 534 0.33 9.59 -0.49
N GLY A 535 0.67 10.89 -0.53
CA GLY A 535 0.97 11.70 0.65
C GLY A 535 2.40 11.54 1.20
N LYS A 536 3.29 10.77 0.55
CA LYS A 536 4.66 10.56 1.02
C LYS A 536 5.58 11.70 0.59
N VAL A 537 6.43 12.19 1.50
CA VAL A 537 7.44 13.23 1.22
C VAL A 537 8.42 12.76 0.14
N MET A 538 8.61 13.59 -0.88
CA MET A 538 9.54 13.36 -2.00
C MET A 538 10.89 14.00 -1.69
N ARG A 539 11.80 13.25 -1.02
CA ARG A 539 13.11 13.78 -0.57
C ARG A 539 14.03 14.23 -1.71
N ASN A 540 13.95 13.58 -2.87
CA ASN A 540 14.70 14.03 -4.06
C ASN A 540 14.28 15.43 -4.51
N VAL A 541 12.96 15.70 -4.57
CA VAL A 541 12.43 17.03 -4.91
C VAL A 541 12.77 18.04 -3.81
N LEU A 542 12.70 17.60 -2.53
CA LEU A 542 13.07 18.44 -1.40
C LEU A 542 14.54 18.85 -1.45
N ARG A 543 15.44 17.90 -1.77
CA ARG A 543 16.86 18.15 -1.98
C ARG A 543 17.11 19.18 -3.11
N GLU A 544 16.49 18.98 -4.28
CA GLU A 544 16.59 19.91 -5.42
C GLU A 544 16.13 21.32 -5.04
N GLN A 545 15.04 21.45 -4.27
CA GLN A 545 14.56 22.73 -3.78
C GLN A 545 15.52 23.38 -2.77
N VAL A 546 16.12 22.60 -1.86
CA VAL A 546 17.15 23.09 -0.93
C VAL A 546 18.39 23.57 -1.67
N GLU A 547 18.89 22.79 -2.64
CA GLU A 547 20.07 23.15 -3.43
C GLU A 547 19.82 24.40 -4.30
N SER A 548 18.58 24.59 -4.80
CA SER A 548 18.22 25.78 -5.57
C SER A 548 18.12 27.08 -4.76
N ARG A 549 18.01 26.99 -3.42
CA ARG A 549 17.94 28.14 -2.50
C ARG A 549 19.32 28.56 -1.94
N GLY A 550 20.33 27.78 -2.18
CA GLY A 550 21.69 28.02 -1.72
C GLY A 550 22.58 28.47 -2.81
#